data_d276cfbe8cd8546417c9f6768aab207c
#
_entry.id   d276cfbe8cd8546417c9f6768aab207c
#
_cell.length_a   1.000
_cell.length_b   1.000
_cell.length_c   1.000
_cell.angle_alpha   90.00
_cell.angle_beta   90.00
_cell.angle_gamma   90.00
#
_symmetry.space_group_name_H-M   'P 1'
#
loop_
_entity.id
_entity.type
_entity.pdbx_description
1 polymer ?
#
loop_
_entity_poly.entity_id
_entity_poly.type
_entity_poly.pdbx_seq_one_letter_code
_entity_poly.pdbx_strand_id
1 'polypeptide(L)'
;MELNPEIAHYVVHFHSHLMTDTEVKAQRHLFATLKATMGRSDEAAQREAQKDKIHSRMLSDEPNVLSLTKDGYERFQLTAAARILRDSADKVLFNYCPRCGKLARTPTAKQCRHCGHDWHRTSLT
;
A
#
# COMPACT_ATOMS: atom_id res chain seq x y z
N MET A 1 -5.28 17.19 -7.39
CA MET A 1 -4.35 16.75 -6.33
C MET A 1 -3.20 16.02 -6.98
N GLU A 2 -2.00 16.50 -6.78
CA GLU A 2 -0.83 15.79 -7.26
C GLU A 2 -0.55 14.60 -6.34
N LEU A 3 -0.53 13.39 -6.94
CA LEU A 3 -0.38 12.16 -6.19
C LEU A 3 1.11 11.86 -5.96
N ASN A 4 1.54 11.92 -4.70
CA ASN A 4 2.90 11.56 -4.31
C ASN A 4 2.95 10.17 -3.67
N PRO A 5 4.15 9.56 -3.52
CA PRO A 5 4.27 8.21 -2.94
C PRO A 5 3.69 8.07 -1.54
N GLU A 6 3.76 9.10 -0.71
CA GLU A 6 3.20 9.08 0.65
C GLU A 6 1.68 8.94 0.62
N ILE A 7 1.01 9.75 -0.20
CA ILE A 7 -0.44 9.68 -0.36
C ILE A 7 -0.85 8.34 -0.98
N ALA A 8 -0.11 7.87 -1.98
CA ALA A 8 -0.38 6.60 -2.63
C ALA A 8 -0.28 5.44 -1.63
N HIS A 9 0.76 5.43 -0.80
CA HIS A 9 0.92 4.42 0.24
C HIS A 9 -0.24 4.45 1.24
N TYR A 10 -0.63 5.63 1.68
CA TYR A 10 -1.74 5.82 2.61
C TYR A 10 -3.04 5.24 2.03
N VAL A 11 -3.36 5.59 0.79
CA VAL A 11 -4.59 5.13 0.13
C VAL A 11 -4.59 3.60 -0.03
N VAL A 12 -3.52 3.04 -0.57
CA VAL A 12 -3.44 1.59 -0.81
C VAL A 12 -3.40 0.81 0.49
N HIS A 13 -2.66 1.30 1.49
CA HIS A 13 -2.49 0.57 2.75
C HIS A 13 -3.76 0.61 3.62
N PHE A 14 -4.38 1.78 3.78
CA PHE A 14 -5.52 1.93 4.70
C PHE A 14 -6.88 1.81 4.01
N HIS A 15 -6.90 1.81 2.69
CA HIS A 15 -8.13 1.69 1.91
C HIS A 15 -8.04 0.56 0.88
N SER A 16 -7.36 -0.53 1.24
CA SER A 16 -7.15 -1.69 0.37
C SER A 16 -8.48 -2.36 -0.04
N HIS A 17 -9.52 -2.20 0.76
CA HIS A 17 -10.86 -2.71 0.43
C HIS A 17 -11.47 -2.04 -0.81
N LEU A 18 -10.92 -0.91 -1.24
CA LEU A 18 -11.34 -0.21 -2.46
C LEU A 18 -10.59 -0.67 -3.71
N MET A 19 -9.57 -1.53 -3.55
CA MET A 19 -8.85 -2.12 -4.68
C MET A 19 -9.73 -3.15 -5.40
N THR A 20 -9.53 -3.25 -6.73
CA THR A 20 -10.15 -4.32 -7.52
C THR A 20 -9.46 -5.65 -7.26
N ASP A 21 -10.10 -6.76 -7.67
CA ASP A 21 -9.48 -8.09 -7.56
C ASP A 21 -8.14 -8.16 -8.31
N THR A 22 -8.07 -7.53 -9.48
CA THR A 22 -6.82 -7.47 -10.27
C THR A 22 -5.73 -6.73 -9.50
N GLU A 23 -6.06 -5.62 -8.86
CA GLU A 23 -5.12 -4.85 -8.05
C GLU A 23 -4.65 -5.63 -6.82
N VAL A 24 -5.54 -6.35 -6.15
CA VAL A 24 -5.19 -7.20 -5.02
C VAL A 24 -4.23 -8.31 -5.45
N LYS A 25 -4.50 -8.95 -6.58
CA LYS A 25 -3.62 -9.97 -7.15
C LYS A 25 -2.25 -9.41 -7.51
N ALA A 26 -2.22 -8.20 -8.10
CA ALA A 26 -0.97 -7.53 -8.43
C ALA A 26 -0.14 -7.23 -7.18
N GLN A 27 -0.76 -6.75 -6.12
CA GLN A 27 -0.10 -6.50 -4.84
C GLN A 27 0.52 -7.77 -4.26
N ARG A 28 -0.23 -8.87 -4.27
CA ARG A 28 0.26 -10.17 -3.80
C ARG A 28 1.43 -10.67 -4.62
N HIS A 29 1.34 -10.53 -5.93
CA HIS A 29 2.41 -10.90 -6.86
C HIS A 29 3.70 -10.11 -6.56
N LEU A 30 3.59 -8.79 -6.36
CA LEU A 30 4.72 -7.94 -6.04
C LEU A 30 5.33 -8.29 -4.68
N PHE A 31 4.52 -8.56 -3.67
CA PHE A 31 5.03 -8.97 -2.36
C PHE A 31 5.76 -10.32 -2.44
N ALA A 32 5.24 -11.26 -3.21
CA ALA A 32 5.88 -12.55 -3.41
C ALA A 32 7.23 -12.43 -4.11
N THR A 33 7.31 -11.61 -5.17
CA THR A 33 8.57 -11.38 -5.89
C THR A 33 9.59 -10.61 -5.03
N LEU A 34 9.13 -9.66 -4.21
CA LEU A 34 10.00 -8.92 -3.31
C LEU A 34 10.61 -9.84 -2.25
N LYS A 35 9.81 -10.72 -1.66
CA LYS A 35 10.27 -11.68 -0.65
C LYS A 35 11.26 -12.69 -1.25
N ALA A 36 11.07 -13.07 -2.51
CA ALA A 36 11.97 -13.99 -3.19
C ALA A 36 13.35 -13.37 -3.42
N THR A 37 13.45 -12.04 -3.52
CA THR A 37 14.71 -11.32 -3.75
C THR A 37 15.38 -10.85 -2.47
N MET A 38 14.65 -10.80 -1.34
CA MET A 38 15.18 -10.38 -0.04
C MET A 38 15.62 -11.60 0.77
N GLY A 39 16.82 -11.55 1.34
CA GLY A 39 17.28 -12.55 2.27
C GLY A 39 17.97 -13.75 1.62
N ARG A 40 19.09 -13.51 0.99
CA ARG A 40 19.94 -14.58 0.45
C ARG A 40 21.01 -14.98 1.46
N SER A 41 20.62 -15.75 2.46
CA SER A 41 21.54 -16.57 3.24
C SER A 41 21.29 -18.04 2.88
N ASP A 42 22.26 -18.92 3.19
CA ASP A 42 22.14 -20.34 2.90
C ASP A 42 20.91 -20.97 3.58
N GLU A 43 20.48 -20.41 4.68
CA GLU A 43 19.23 -20.79 5.35
C GLU A 43 17.99 -20.39 4.55
N ALA A 44 18.11 -19.33 3.73
CA ALA A 44 17.02 -18.87 2.88
C ALA A 44 16.74 -19.84 1.73
N ALA A 45 17.77 -20.52 1.21
CA ALA A 45 17.60 -21.52 0.16
C ALA A 45 16.77 -22.72 0.61
N GLN A 46 16.92 -23.12 1.87
CA GLN A 46 16.10 -24.19 2.45
C GLN A 46 14.67 -23.74 2.74
N ARG A 47 14.49 -22.48 3.10
CA ARG A 47 13.15 -21.89 3.28
C ARG A 47 12.44 -21.66 1.95
N GLU A 48 13.18 -21.40 0.87
CA GLU A 48 12.59 -21.23 -0.46
C GLU A 48 11.89 -22.50 -0.94
N ALA A 49 12.45 -23.66 -0.68
CA ALA A 49 11.82 -24.94 -1.07
C ALA A 49 10.46 -25.15 -0.38
N GLN A 50 10.29 -24.65 0.86
CA GLN A 50 9.02 -24.71 1.57
C GLN A 50 8.07 -23.57 1.19
N LYS A 51 8.63 -22.42 0.80
CA LYS A 51 7.86 -21.25 0.40
C LYS A 51 7.36 -21.33 -1.03
N ASP A 52 7.96 -22.15 -1.89
CA ASP A 52 7.59 -22.27 -3.30
C ASP A 52 6.11 -22.60 -3.49
N LYS A 53 5.53 -23.41 -2.61
CA LYS A 53 4.10 -23.72 -2.65
C LYS A 53 3.22 -22.52 -2.33
N ILE A 54 3.65 -21.66 -1.39
CA ILE A 54 2.92 -20.45 -1.01
C ILE A 54 3.15 -19.38 -2.06
N HIS A 55 4.37 -19.23 -2.55
CA HIS A 55 4.72 -18.27 -3.60
C HIS A 55 3.96 -18.55 -4.89
N SER A 56 3.82 -19.79 -5.30
CA SER A 56 3.10 -20.14 -6.53
C SER A 56 1.63 -19.76 -6.48
N ARG A 57 1.04 -19.69 -5.28
CA ARG A 57 -0.34 -19.22 -5.09
C ARG A 57 -0.48 -17.71 -5.14
N MET A 58 0.59 -16.97 -4.78
CA MET A 58 0.60 -15.51 -4.79
C MET A 58 1.01 -14.94 -6.14
N LEU A 59 1.77 -15.71 -6.92
CA LEU A 59 2.18 -15.30 -8.26
C LEU A 59 1.02 -15.47 -9.24
N SER A 60 0.91 -14.53 -10.17
CA SER A 60 -0.11 -14.57 -11.21
C SER A 60 0.53 -14.53 -12.58
N ASP A 61 -0.07 -15.22 -13.54
CA ASP A 61 0.32 -15.16 -14.95
C ASP A 61 -0.72 -14.39 -15.79
N GLU A 62 -1.72 -13.83 -15.15
CA GLU A 62 -2.76 -13.05 -15.83
C GLU A 62 -2.16 -11.77 -16.43
N PRO A 63 -2.40 -11.48 -17.73
CA PRO A 63 -1.81 -10.30 -18.38
C PRO A 63 -2.17 -8.98 -17.70
N ASN A 64 -3.40 -8.83 -17.20
CA ASN A 64 -3.84 -7.61 -16.51
C ASN A 64 -3.08 -7.41 -15.21
N VAL A 65 -2.81 -8.48 -14.47
CA VAL A 65 -2.03 -8.44 -13.23
C VAL A 65 -0.58 -8.08 -13.54
N LEU A 66 0.02 -8.75 -14.51
CA LEU A 66 1.41 -8.52 -14.90
C LEU A 66 1.64 -7.10 -15.42
N SER A 67 0.66 -6.53 -16.11
CA SER A 67 0.71 -5.14 -16.56
C SER A 67 0.84 -4.17 -15.39
N LEU A 68 0.14 -4.43 -14.28
CA LEU A 68 0.19 -3.58 -13.09
C LEU A 68 1.49 -3.74 -12.30
N THR A 69 2.17 -4.88 -12.42
CA THR A 69 3.41 -5.16 -11.69
C THR A 69 4.67 -4.76 -12.45
N LYS A 70 4.53 -4.44 -13.73
CA LYS A 70 5.62 -4.23 -14.69
C LYS A 70 6.67 -3.22 -14.23
N ASP A 71 6.25 -2.12 -13.62
CA ASP A 71 7.12 -1.00 -13.25
C ASP A 71 7.45 -0.95 -11.76
N GLY A 72 7.19 -2.04 -11.04
CA GLY A 72 7.52 -2.17 -9.62
C GLY A 72 6.42 -1.70 -8.66
N TYR A 73 6.67 -1.88 -7.37
CA TYR A 73 5.67 -1.67 -6.32
C TYR A 73 5.27 -0.19 -6.17
N GLU A 74 6.24 0.71 -6.21
CA GLU A 74 5.96 2.14 -6.07
C GLU A 74 5.04 2.65 -7.18
N ARG A 75 5.32 2.25 -8.43
CA ARG A 75 4.48 2.61 -9.57
C ARG A 75 3.10 1.98 -9.47
N PHE A 76 3.03 0.73 -9.01
CA PHE A 76 1.76 0.05 -8.75
C PHE A 76 0.91 0.84 -7.75
N GLN A 77 1.50 1.27 -6.62
CA GLN A 77 0.78 2.06 -5.62
C GLN A 77 0.22 3.35 -6.19
N LEU A 78 1.04 4.08 -6.97
CA LEU A 78 0.60 5.33 -7.59
C LEU A 78 -0.58 5.10 -8.54
N THR A 79 -0.51 4.04 -9.35
CA THR A 79 -1.56 3.70 -10.30
C THR A 79 -2.85 3.28 -9.59
N ALA A 80 -2.75 2.40 -8.61
CA ALA A 80 -3.91 1.93 -7.85
C ALA A 80 -4.55 3.05 -7.05
N ALA A 81 -3.75 3.89 -6.38
CA ALA A 81 -4.24 5.02 -5.62
C ALA A 81 -4.94 6.05 -6.52
N ALA A 82 -4.37 6.34 -7.68
CA ALA A 82 -4.99 7.26 -8.64
C ALA A 82 -6.36 6.76 -9.09
N ARG A 83 -6.48 5.45 -9.37
CA ARG A 83 -7.77 4.85 -9.75
C ARG A 83 -8.77 4.92 -8.60
N ILE A 84 -8.35 4.59 -7.37
CA ILE A 84 -9.22 4.65 -6.18
C ILE A 84 -9.74 6.07 -5.99
N LEU A 85 -8.87 7.07 -6.08
CA LEU A 85 -9.26 8.47 -5.91
C LEU A 85 -10.15 8.97 -7.05
N ARG A 86 -9.98 8.45 -8.26
CA ARG A 86 -10.86 8.77 -9.38
C ARG A 86 -12.27 8.21 -9.18
N ASP A 87 -12.37 6.95 -8.75
CA ASP A 87 -13.63 6.22 -8.70
C ASP A 87 -14.32 6.28 -7.33
N SER A 88 -13.57 6.45 -6.24
CA SER A 88 -14.07 6.29 -4.87
C SER A 88 -13.50 7.33 -3.90
N ALA A 89 -13.23 8.55 -4.38
CA ALA A 89 -12.66 9.62 -3.54
C ALA A 89 -13.49 9.88 -2.27
N ASP A 90 -14.80 9.77 -2.38
CA ASP A 90 -15.74 9.98 -1.28
C ASP A 90 -15.62 8.92 -0.18
N LYS A 91 -15.03 7.77 -0.49
CA LYS A 91 -14.84 6.66 0.46
C LYS A 91 -13.46 6.67 1.11
N VAL A 92 -12.54 7.51 0.64
CA VAL A 92 -11.20 7.63 1.19
C VAL A 92 -11.20 8.66 2.31
N LEU A 93 -10.80 8.22 3.51
CA LEU A 93 -10.74 9.10 4.67
C LEU A 93 -9.32 9.63 4.83
N PHE A 94 -9.11 10.89 4.46
CA PHE A 94 -7.85 11.59 4.69
C PHE A 94 -7.86 12.25 6.06
N ASN A 95 -6.82 11.97 6.85
CA ASN A 95 -6.65 12.53 8.18
C ASN A 95 -5.48 13.53 8.15
N TYR A 96 -5.81 14.81 8.10
CA TYR A 96 -4.80 15.88 8.05
C TYR A 96 -4.59 16.48 9.42
N CYS A 97 -3.34 16.87 9.70
CA CYS A 97 -3.02 17.62 10.92
C CYS A 97 -3.74 18.97 10.89
N PRO A 98 -4.52 19.32 11.95
CA PRO A 98 -5.23 20.60 11.96
C PRO A 98 -4.31 21.80 12.10
N ARG A 99 -3.05 21.59 12.49
CA ARG A 99 -2.09 22.68 12.65
C ARG A 99 -1.23 22.92 11.41
N CYS A 100 -0.58 21.88 10.87
CA CYS A 100 0.32 22.05 9.71
C CYS A 100 -0.30 21.65 8.37
N GLY A 101 -1.45 20.96 8.38
CA GLY A 101 -2.14 20.55 7.17
C GLY A 101 -1.57 19.34 6.45
N LYS A 102 -0.51 18.74 6.98
CA LYS A 102 0.10 17.55 6.38
C LYS A 102 -0.67 16.29 6.75
N LEU A 103 -0.57 15.27 5.89
CA LEU A 103 -1.26 14.01 6.09
C LEU A 103 -0.71 13.28 7.32
N ALA A 104 -1.61 12.87 8.22
CA ALA A 104 -1.24 12.04 9.36
C ALA A 104 -0.86 10.64 8.90
N ARG A 105 -0.16 9.89 9.77
CA ARG A 105 0.34 8.56 9.44
C ARG A 105 -0.77 7.56 9.14
N THR A 106 -1.88 7.66 9.88
CA THR A 106 -3.02 6.75 9.76
C THR A 106 -4.33 7.51 9.81
N PRO A 107 -5.47 6.93 9.35
CA PRO A 107 -6.78 7.57 9.45
C PRO A 107 -7.24 7.87 10.87
N THR A 108 -6.71 7.15 11.86
CA THR A 108 -7.09 7.32 13.27
C THR A 108 -6.02 8.00 14.10
N ALA A 109 -4.92 8.41 13.51
CA ALA A 109 -3.85 9.10 14.24
C ALA A 109 -4.33 10.41 14.85
N LYS A 110 -3.88 10.70 16.06
CA LYS A 110 -4.22 11.92 16.81
C LYS A 110 -2.98 12.76 17.13
N GLN A 111 -1.88 12.49 16.45
CA GLN A 111 -0.64 13.24 16.56
C GLN A 111 0.04 13.34 15.20
N CYS A 112 0.55 14.51 14.88
CA CYS A 112 1.26 14.75 13.64
C CYS A 112 2.72 14.32 13.75
N ARG A 113 3.18 13.50 12.80
CA ARG A 113 4.59 13.07 12.72
C ARG A 113 5.53 14.16 12.21
N HIS A 114 4.97 15.22 11.61
CA HIS A 114 5.76 16.29 11.01
C HIS A 114 6.01 17.45 11.97
N CYS A 115 4.96 17.95 12.64
CA CYS A 115 5.07 19.09 13.55
C CYS A 115 4.91 18.73 15.03
N GLY A 116 4.55 17.48 15.33
CA GLY A 116 4.37 17.02 16.70
C GLY A 116 3.07 17.43 17.36
N HIS A 117 2.19 18.15 16.64
CA HIS A 117 0.91 18.56 17.19
C HIS A 117 0.07 17.37 17.60
N ASP A 118 -0.48 17.41 18.81
CA ASP A 118 -1.33 16.37 19.39
C ASP A 118 -2.76 16.91 19.51
N TRP A 119 -3.74 16.18 18.95
CA TRP A 119 -5.14 16.57 19.02
C TRP A 119 -6.03 15.49 19.64
N HIS A 120 -5.45 14.63 20.50
CA HIS A 120 -6.21 13.60 21.19
C HIS A 120 -7.37 14.17 21.99
N ARG A 121 -7.15 15.32 22.63
CA ARG A 121 -8.16 15.97 23.48
C ARG A 121 -9.30 16.59 22.69
N THR A 122 -9.02 17.08 21.47
CA THR A 122 -10.05 17.73 20.65
C THR A 122 -11.04 16.73 20.06
N SER A 123 -10.67 15.44 19.98
CA SER A 123 -11.57 14.41 19.51
C SER A 123 -12.65 14.00 20.52
N LEU A 124 -12.56 14.49 21.76
CA LEU A 124 -13.51 14.19 22.82
C LEU A 124 -14.66 15.20 22.93
N THR A 125 -14.61 16.25 22.15
CA THR A 125 -15.67 17.28 22.13
C THR A 125 -16.65 17.12 21.00
#